data_96677786456659d2327193b23f3a3415
#
_entry.id   96677786456659d2327193b23f3a3415
#
_cell.length_a   1.000
_cell.length_b   1.000
_cell.length_c   1.000
_cell.angle_alpha   90.00
_cell.angle_beta   90.00
_cell.angle_gamma   90.00
#
_symmetry.space_group_name_H-M   'P 1'
#
loop_
_entity.id
_entity.type
_entity.pdbx_description
1 polymer ?
#
loop_
_entity_poly.entity_id
_entity_poly.type
_entity_poly.pdbx_seq_one_letter_code
_entity_poly.pdbx_strand_id
1 'polypeptide(L)'
;MSREFSFETLQLHAGQTPDKETKSRAVPIYQTTSYVFDDAQEGEDLFALRKPGNIYTRITNPTVAVLEERIAALEGGVGALATASGMAAITYAVLGLAHAGDHVVAATTLYGGTFNLLKETLPRYGVTTTFVDVDNPEEIEAAIKDNTKLVLIESLGNPLINIPDFEKIAEIAHSHKIPLVADNTFGTPYLINVISHGVDIVVHSATKFIGGHGTTIGGLIVDSGKFDWEASGKFPQLVDEDPSYHNISYTRDVGPAAFITALRTQLLRDTGAALAPFNAFLLLQGLETLSLRVERHVENTKKIVDFLENHPKVEKVNYPGLPSSPYYDLAQKYFPKGPGSIFTFHVKGGQDEARTVIDNLEIFSDLANVADAKSLVVHPATTTHQQLAEADLLACGVTPNQIRISVGLENSDDLIEDLKLALDKI
;
A
#
# COMPACT_ATOMS: atom_id res chain seq x y z
N MET A 1 -6.53 10.99 30.31
CA MET A 1 -5.65 10.39 29.29
C MET A 1 -6.35 9.15 28.76
N SER A 2 -6.70 9.08 27.50
CA SER A 2 -7.22 7.85 26.88
C SER A 2 -6.12 6.79 26.92
N ARG A 3 -6.46 5.58 27.30
CA ARG A 3 -5.52 4.45 27.32
C ARG A 3 -5.07 4.17 25.90
N GLU A 4 -3.76 4.14 25.66
CA GLU A 4 -3.19 3.65 24.42
C GLU A 4 -3.25 2.12 24.36
N PHE A 5 -3.68 1.58 23.24
CA PHE A 5 -3.74 0.15 23.01
C PHE A 5 -2.61 -0.28 22.06
N SER A 6 -2.11 -1.51 22.27
CA SER A 6 -1.15 -2.14 21.36
C SER A 6 -1.81 -2.52 20.03
N PHE A 7 -0.99 -2.76 19.02
CA PHE A 7 -1.41 -3.08 17.65
C PHE A 7 -2.44 -4.21 17.60
N GLU A 8 -2.20 -5.31 18.31
CA GLU A 8 -3.04 -6.51 18.33
C GLU A 8 -4.43 -6.22 18.93
N THR A 9 -4.55 -5.27 19.84
CA THR A 9 -5.83 -4.80 20.36
C THR A 9 -6.52 -3.87 19.37
N LEU A 10 -5.77 -2.94 18.76
CA LEU A 10 -6.31 -2.01 17.77
C LEU A 10 -6.84 -2.74 16.54
N GLN A 11 -6.12 -3.74 16.02
CA GLN A 11 -6.56 -4.49 14.84
C GLN A 11 -7.91 -5.22 15.03
N LEU A 12 -8.30 -5.49 16.31
CA LEU A 12 -9.55 -6.14 16.65
C LEU A 12 -10.68 -5.17 17.01
N HIS A 13 -10.34 -4.00 17.57
CA HIS A 13 -11.32 -3.15 18.24
C HIS A 13 -11.43 -1.73 17.68
N ALA A 14 -10.41 -1.20 17.02
CA ALA A 14 -10.45 0.17 16.54
C ALA A 14 -11.58 0.37 15.51
N GLY A 15 -12.26 1.52 15.60
CA GLY A 15 -13.37 1.88 14.72
C GLY A 15 -14.67 1.08 14.92
N GLN A 16 -14.72 0.16 15.88
CA GLN A 16 -15.90 -0.67 16.09
C GLN A 16 -16.49 -0.50 17.48
N THR A 17 -17.80 -0.27 17.52
CA THR A 17 -18.63 -0.43 18.70
C THR A 17 -19.76 -1.42 18.39
N PRO A 18 -20.30 -2.17 19.39
CA PRO A 18 -21.47 -3.00 19.16
C PRO A 18 -22.61 -2.19 18.55
N ASP A 19 -23.28 -2.76 17.55
CA ASP A 19 -24.41 -2.10 16.88
C ASP A 19 -25.46 -1.67 17.92
N LYS A 20 -25.92 -0.42 17.83
CA LYS A 20 -26.78 0.17 18.87
C LYS A 20 -28.17 -0.47 18.92
N GLU A 21 -28.72 -0.85 17.77
CA GLU A 21 -30.08 -1.38 17.64
C GLU A 21 -30.11 -2.89 17.97
N THR A 22 -29.26 -3.67 17.30
CA THR A 22 -29.27 -5.12 17.36
C THR A 22 -28.35 -5.71 18.44
N LYS A 23 -27.41 -4.90 18.97
CA LYS A 23 -26.32 -5.33 19.87
C LYS A 23 -25.38 -6.35 19.22
N SER A 24 -25.36 -6.41 17.89
CA SER A 24 -24.46 -7.31 17.16
C SER A 24 -23.00 -7.09 17.58
N ARG A 25 -22.30 -8.21 17.88
CA ARG A 25 -20.87 -8.19 18.23
C ARG A 25 -19.99 -8.06 16.99
N ALA A 26 -20.35 -8.74 15.90
CA ALA A 26 -19.68 -8.60 14.61
C ALA A 26 -20.08 -7.29 13.94
N VAL A 27 -19.22 -6.78 13.04
CA VAL A 27 -19.56 -5.63 12.21
C VAL A 27 -20.70 -6.01 11.26
N PRO A 28 -21.88 -5.34 11.31
CA PRO A 28 -22.95 -5.62 10.36
C PRO A 28 -22.57 -5.22 8.94
N ILE A 29 -23.07 -5.94 7.95
CA ILE A 29 -22.91 -5.59 6.54
C ILE A 29 -24.11 -4.74 6.10
N TYR A 30 -23.90 -3.42 5.97
CA TYR A 30 -24.91 -2.50 5.48
C TYR A 30 -24.93 -2.47 3.95
N GLN A 31 -25.53 -3.49 3.34
CA GLN A 31 -25.62 -3.63 1.88
C GLN A 31 -26.82 -2.82 1.35
N THR A 32 -26.65 -1.48 1.33
CA THR A 32 -27.66 -0.52 0.84
C THR A 32 -27.00 0.55 -0.01
N THR A 33 -27.78 1.20 -0.88
CA THR A 33 -27.31 2.33 -1.69
C THR A 33 -27.47 3.66 -0.96
N SER A 34 -28.53 3.84 -0.17
CA SER A 34 -28.94 5.13 0.40
C SER A 34 -29.56 4.95 1.77
N TYR A 35 -29.69 6.05 2.49
CA TYR A 35 -30.22 6.11 3.85
C TYR A 35 -31.37 7.11 3.91
N VAL A 36 -32.37 6.84 4.75
CA VAL A 36 -33.53 7.71 4.97
C VAL A 36 -33.14 8.79 5.97
N PHE A 37 -33.54 10.02 5.71
CA PHE A 37 -33.42 11.16 6.63
C PHE A 37 -34.64 11.21 7.56
N ASP A 38 -34.44 11.65 8.80
CA ASP A 38 -35.51 11.83 9.75
C ASP A 38 -36.48 12.97 9.28
N ASP A 39 -35.91 14.02 8.67
CA ASP A 39 -36.63 15.12 8.06
C ASP A 39 -35.78 15.81 6.97
N ALA A 40 -36.40 16.83 6.31
CA ALA A 40 -35.73 17.60 5.26
C ALA A 40 -34.55 18.44 5.77
N GLN A 41 -34.59 18.88 7.02
CA GLN A 41 -33.51 19.66 7.65
C GLN A 41 -32.28 18.77 7.90
N GLU A 42 -32.50 17.55 8.35
CA GLU A 42 -31.41 16.60 8.50
C GLU A 42 -30.70 16.32 7.17
N GLY A 43 -31.50 16.14 6.09
CA GLY A 43 -30.94 15.98 4.74
C GLY A 43 -30.04 17.16 4.35
N GLU A 44 -30.52 18.39 4.57
CA GLU A 44 -29.74 19.60 4.30
C GLU A 44 -28.44 19.66 5.13
N ASP A 45 -28.50 19.33 6.44
CA ASP A 45 -27.36 19.40 7.33
C ASP A 45 -26.28 18.37 7.00
N LEU A 46 -26.69 17.17 6.58
CA LEU A 46 -25.77 16.11 6.15
C LEU A 46 -25.05 16.50 4.85
N PHE A 47 -25.77 17.02 3.85
CA PHE A 47 -25.17 17.46 2.59
C PHE A 47 -24.25 18.66 2.77
N ALA A 48 -24.55 19.55 3.73
CA ALA A 48 -23.71 20.70 4.04
C ALA A 48 -22.56 20.41 5.02
N LEU A 49 -22.31 19.14 5.39
CA LEU A 49 -21.33 18.71 6.38
C LEU A 49 -21.50 19.35 7.78
N ARG A 50 -22.68 19.89 8.08
CA ARG A 50 -22.99 20.44 9.42
C ARG A 50 -23.24 19.36 10.47
N LYS A 51 -23.62 18.15 10.02
CA LYS A 51 -23.89 16.97 10.84
C LYS A 51 -23.18 15.75 10.22
N PRO A 52 -22.49 14.92 11.01
CA PRO A 52 -21.98 13.64 10.51
C PRO A 52 -23.13 12.65 10.31
N GLY A 53 -23.05 11.82 9.26
CA GLY A 53 -24.06 10.78 9.02
C GLY A 53 -23.89 10.12 7.65
N ASN A 54 -24.82 9.21 7.35
CA ASN A 54 -24.83 8.46 6.12
C ASN A 54 -25.85 9.03 5.14
N ILE A 55 -25.44 9.26 3.90
CA ILE A 55 -26.28 9.76 2.81
C ILE A 55 -26.43 8.70 1.73
N TYR A 56 -25.31 8.25 1.21
CA TYR A 56 -25.22 7.34 0.08
C TYR A 56 -23.94 6.50 0.19
N THR A 57 -24.03 5.20 -0.01
CA THR A 57 -22.94 4.24 0.26
C THR A 57 -21.64 4.55 -0.50
N ARG A 58 -21.71 5.17 -1.68
CA ARG A 58 -20.49 5.60 -2.40
C ARG A 58 -19.66 6.62 -1.60
N ILE A 59 -20.30 7.43 -0.76
CA ILE A 59 -19.63 8.48 0.02
C ILE A 59 -19.34 7.99 1.44
N THR A 60 -20.36 7.41 2.11
CA THR A 60 -20.28 6.91 3.49
C THR A 60 -21.09 5.63 3.64
N ASN A 61 -20.53 4.64 4.34
CA ASN A 61 -21.21 3.39 4.67
C ASN A 61 -20.67 2.88 6.01
N PRO A 62 -21.54 2.48 6.97
CA PRO A 62 -21.09 2.09 8.31
C PRO A 62 -20.11 0.90 8.33
N THR A 63 -20.26 -0.07 7.43
CA THR A 63 -19.33 -1.21 7.33
C THR A 63 -17.95 -0.74 6.84
N VAL A 64 -17.94 0.11 5.80
CA VAL A 64 -16.71 0.68 5.23
C VAL A 64 -16.02 1.59 6.24
N ALA A 65 -16.78 2.39 6.98
CA ALA A 65 -16.25 3.29 8.01
C ALA A 65 -15.44 2.56 9.08
N VAL A 66 -15.89 1.37 9.53
CA VAL A 66 -15.10 0.55 10.49
C VAL A 66 -13.73 0.16 9.92
N LEU A 67 -13.66 -0.20 8.64
CA LEU A 67 -12.40 -0.51 7.97
C LEU A 67 -11.49 0.71 7.89
N GLU A 68 -12.05 1.87 7.51
CA GLU A 68 -11.32 3.14 7.41
C GLU A 68 -10.78 3.59 8.77
N GLU A 69 -11.61 3.60 9.80
CA GLU A 69 -11.19 3.98 11.16
C GLU A 69 -10.14 3.02 11.74
N ARG A 70 -10.29 1.71 11.46
CA ARG A 70 -9.35 0.70 11.94
C ARG A 70 -7.98 0.84 11.30
N ILE A 71 -7.90 0.99 9.98
CA ILE A 71 -6.61 1.16 9.30
C ILE A 71 -5.95 2.49 9.67
N ALA A 72 -6.73 3.57 9.82
CA ALA A 72 -6.22 4.84 10.28
C ALA A 72 -5.57 4.71 11.67
N ALA A 73 -6.23 4.01 12.60
CA ALA A 73 -5.68 3.76 13.94
C ALA A 73 -4.39 2.90 13.91
N LEU A 74 -4.31 1.90 13.02
CA LEU A 74 -3.14 1.02 12.90
C LEU A 74 -1.93 1.72 12.28
N GLU A 75 -2.14 2.62 11.33
CA GLU A 75 -1.08 3.45 10.73
C GLU A 75 -0.76 4.69 11.57
N GLY A 76 -1.61 5.06 12.56
CA GLY A 76 -1.44 6.28 13.36
C GLY A 76 -1.86 7.54 12.62
N GLY A 77 -2.77 7.43 11.66
CA GLY A 77 -3.34 8.54 10.90
C GLY A 77 -4.58 9.14 11.54
N VAL A 78 -5.01 10.30 11.02
CA VAL A 78 -6.23 11.01 11.47
C VAL A 78 -7.49 10.53 10.78
N GLY A 79 -7.36 9.86 9.63
CA GLY A 79 -8.47 9.33 8.86
C GLY A 79 -8.01 8.50 7.68
N ALA A 80 -8.93 7.73 7.12
CA ALA A 80 -8.68 6.92 5.93
C ALA A 80 -9.84 6.94 4.94
N LEU A 81 -9.55 6.56 3.72
CA LEU A 81 -10.50 6.39 2.63
C LEU A 81 -10.33 5.03 1.98
N ALA A 82 -11.41 4.25 1.95
CA ALA A 82 -11.45 2.98 1.24
C ALA A 82 -11.88 3.16 -0.21
N THR A 83 -11.20 2.48 -1.11
CA THR A 83 -11.43 2.53 -2.55
C THR A 83 -11.56 1.12 -3.14
N ALA A 84 -12.08 1.02 -4.35
CA ALA A 84 -12.35 -0.24 -5.04
C ALA A 84 -11.10 -1.09 -5.34
N SER A 85 -9.90 -0.49 -5.33
CA SER A 85 -8.63 -1.19 -5.57
C SER A 85 -7.43 -0.38 -5.09
N GLY A 86 -6.27 -1.02 -4.92
CA GLY A 86 -5.01 -0.32 -4.66
C GLY A 86 -4.66 0.70 -5.74
N MET A 87 -4.94 0.38 -7.02
CA MET A 87 -4.71 1.34 -8.12
C MET A 87 -5.63 2.56 -8.02
N ALA A 88 -6.88 2.42 -7.58
CA ALA A 88 -7.76 3.56 -7.31
C ALA A 88 -7.22 4.41 -6.14
N ALA A 89 -6.68 3.77 -5.10
CA ALA A 89 -6.06 4.47 -3.97
C ALA A 89 -4.83 5.28 -4.41
N ILE A 90 -3.90 4.69 -5.16
CA ILE A 90 -2.74 5.41 -5.73
C ILE A 90 -3.21 6.56 -6.64
N THR A 91 -4.16 6.31 -7.54
CA THR A 91 -4.67 7.34 -8.45
C THR A 91 -5.27 8.52 -7.69
N TYR A 92 -6.06 8.25 -6.64
CA TYR A 92 -6.65 9.30 -5.82
C TYR A 92 -5.61 10.04 -4.98
N ALA A 93 -4.64 9.33 -4.40
CA ALA A 93 -3.56 9.98 -3.66
C ALA A 93 -2.76 10.95 -4.54
N VAL A 94 -2.46 10.55 -5.78
CA VAL A 94 -1.74 11.42 -6.73
C VAL A 94 -2.62 12.57 -7.24
N LEU A 95 -3.83 12.28 -7.73
CA LEU A 95 -4.71 13.32 -8.32
C LEU A 95 -5.35 14.25 -7.29
N GLY A 96 -5.39 13.89 -6.02
CA GLY A 96 -5.76 14.78 -4.93
C GLY A 96 -4.72 15.88 -4.66
N LEU A 97 -3.48 15.64 -5.09
CA LEU A 97 -2.36 16.56 -4.89
C LEU A 97 -1.89 17.22 -6.19
N ALA A 98 -1.85 16.48 -7.30
CA ALA A 98 -1.31 16.92 -8.58
C ALA A 98 -2.39 17.04 -9.65
N HIS A 99 -2.43 18.19 -10.31
CA HIS A 99 -3.35 18.53 -11.40
C HIS A 99 -2.61 18.70 -12.72
N ALA A 100 -3.35 19.02 -13.79
CA ALA A 100 -2.74 19.31 -15.09
C ALA A 100 -1.70 20.44 -15.00
N GLY A 101 -0.49 20.19 -15.46
CA GLY A 101 0.66 21.09 -15.36
C GLY A 101 1.59 20.80 -14.18
N ASP A 102 1.19 19.91 -13.26
CA ASP A 102 1.98 19.53 -12.10
C ASP A 102 2.96 18.37 -12.38
N HIS A 103 3.87 18.19 -11.45
CA HIS A 103 4.94 17.21 -11.52
C HIS A 103 4.98 16.32 -10.26
N VAL A 104 5.38 15.06 -10.45
CA VAL A 104 5.59 14.05 -9.41
C VAL A 104 7.03 13.55 -9.47
N VAL A 105 7.66 13.34 -8.33
CA VAL A 105 8.91 12.56 -8.23
C VAL A 105 8.53 11.18 -7.70
N ALA A 106 8.98 10.12 -8.35
CA ALA A 106 8.59 8.76 -8.00
C ALA A 106 9.77 7.78 -8.06
N ALA A 107 9.77 6.78 -7.19
CA ALA A 107 10.76 5.70 -7.22
C ALA A 107 10.71 4.94 -8.56
N THR A 108 11.85 4.45 -9.03
CA THR A 108 11.91 3.50 -10.16
C THR A 108 11.38 2.11 -9.77
N THR A 109 11.51 1.74 -8.50
CA THR A 109 11.13 0.44 -7.93
C THR A 109 9.70 0.45 -7.39
N LEU A 110 8.73 0.75 -8.26
CA LEU A 110 7.30 0.71 -7.95
C LEU A 110 6.64 -0.52 -8.57
N TYR A 111 5.49 -0.89 -8.02
CA TYR A 111 4.59 -1.83 -8.67
C TYR A 111 4.35 -1.43 -10.13
N GLY A 112 4.43 -2.42 -11.06
CA GLY A 112 4.35 -2.14 -12.50
C GLY A 112 3.10 -1.36 -12.93
N GLY A 113 1.95 -1.58 -12.26
CA GLY A 113 0.74 -0.80 -12.50
C GLY A 113 0.88 0.67 -12.11
N THR A 114 1.52 0.97 -11.00
CA THR A 114 1.81 2.34 -10.53
C THR A 114 2.81 3.03 -11.45
N PHE A 115 3.87 2.31 -11.83
CA PHE A 115 4.86 2.83 -12.79
C PHE A 115 4.18 3.20 -14.12
N ASN A 116 3.37 2.30 -14.68
CA ASN A 116 2.65 2.55 -15.94
C ASN A 116 1.61 3.69 -15.82
N LEU A 117 0.91 3.79 -14.68
CA LEU A 117 0.01 4.91 -14.40
C LEU A 117 0.75 6.24 -14.52
N LEU A 118 1.90 6.35 -13.86
CA LEU A 118 2.70 7.58 -13.82
C LEU A 118 3.40 7.88 -15.13
N LYS A 119 3.90 6.85 -15.84
CA LYS A 119 4.68 7.00 -17.07
C LYS A 119 3.81 7.27 -18.30
N GLU A 120 2.67 6.57 -18.41
CA GLU A 120 1.88 6.53 -19.64
C GLU A 120 0.49 7.16 -19.51
N THR A 121 -0.18 6.92 -18.37
CA THR A 121 -1.58 7.32 -18.22
C THR A 121 -1.72 8.77 -17.79
N LEU A 122 -1.09 9.17 -16.69
CA LEU A 122 -1.23 10.51 -16.14
C LEU A 122 -0.66 11.64 -17.02
N PRO A 123 0.38 11.43 -17.85
CA PRO A 123 0.80 12.45 -18.82
C PRO A 123 -0.31 12.86 -19.80
N ARG A 124 -1.24 11.97 -20.13
CA ARG A 124 -2.42 12.28 -20.97
C ARG A 124 -3.39 13.25 -20.29
N TYR A 125 -3.33 13.34 -18.95
CA TYR A 125 -4.09 14.26 -18.12
C TYR A 125 -3.25 15.46 -17.65
N GLY A 126 -2.03 15.61 -18.19
CA GLY A 126 -1.16 16.75 -17.94
C GLY A 126 -0.28 16.66 -16.69
N VAL A 127 -0.26 15.53 -15.98
CA VAL A 127 0.63 15.30 -14.84
C VAL A 127 1.88 14.58 -15.32
N THR A 128 3.06 15.17 -15.08
CA THR A 128 4.35 14.61 -15.49
C THR A 128 5.09 13.96 -14.32
N THR A 129 5.96 12.99 -14.60
CA THR A 129 6.72 12.28 -13.56
C THR A 129 8.20 12.20 -13.90
N THR A 130 9.07 12.42 -12.91
CA THR A 130 10.48 12.03 -12.96
C THR A 130 10.69 10.82 -12.06
N PHE A 131 11.19 9.74 -12.63
CA PHE A 131 11.56 8.54 -11.88
C PHE A 131 13.00 8.63 -11.41
N VAL A 132 13.26 8.23 -10.16
CA VAL A 132 14.54 8.35 -9.48
C VAL A 132 14.92 7.06 -8.78
N ASP A 133 16.21 6.85 -8.59
CA ASP A 133 16.68 5.81 -7.68
C ASP A 133 16.58 6.31 -6.23
N VAL A 134 15.73 5.66 -5.45
CA VAL A 134 15.51 6.01 -4.04
C VAL A 134 16.67 5.65 -3.12
N ASP A 135 17.59 4.82 -3.60
CA ASP A 135 18.83 4.49 -2.88
C ASP A 135 19.83 5.67 -2.97
N ASN A 136 19.55 6.64 -3.86
CA ASN A 136 20.32 7.88 -4.03
C ASN A 136 19.45 9.12 -3.72
N PRO A 137 19.37 9.57 -2.47
CA PRO A 137 18.57 10.73 -2.08
C PRO A 137 18.91 12.02 -2.85
N GLU A 138 20.13 12.16 -3.37
CA GLU A 138 20.56 13.33 -4.16
C GLU A 138 19.83 13.40 -5.52
N GLU A 139 19.45 12.25 -6.08
CA GLU A 139 18.60 12.21 -7.29
C GLU A 139 17.18 12.71 -7.01
N ILE A 140 16.64 12.42 -5.83
CA ILE A 140 15.33 12.93 -5.41
C ILE A 140 15.37 14.45 -5.33
N GLU A 141 16.37 15.00 -4.65
CA GLU A 141 16.58 16.45 -4.51
C GLU A 141 16.71 17.14 -5.89
N ALA A 142 17.52 16.57 -6.78
CA ALA A 142 17.75 17.10 -8.13
C ALA A 142 16.52 17.01 -9.05
N ALA A 143 15.61 16.05 -8.80
CA ALA A 143 14.41 15.86 -9.61
C ALA A 143 13.25 16.80 -9.22
N ILE A 144 13.29 17.40 -8.03
CA ILE A 144 12.23 18.30 -7.55
C ILE A 144 12.25 19.62 -8.32
N LYS A 145 11.08 20.03 -8.82
CA LYS A 145 10.83 21.27 -9.58
C LYS A 145 9.85 22.15 -8.82
N ASP A 146 9.68 23.39 -9.24
CA ASP A 146 8.74 24.33 -8.62
C ASP A 146 7.29 23.81 -8.62
N ASN A 147 6.91 23.09 -9.69
CA ASN A 147 5.59 22.47 -9.85
C ASN A 147 5.52 21.03 -9.32
N THR A 148 6.52 20.53 -8.61
CA THR A 148 6.45 19.22 -7.96
C THR A 148 5.49 19.28 -6.79
N LYS A 149 4.60 18.28 -6.70
CA LYS A 149 3.53 18.21 -5.68
C LYS A 149 3.72 17.09 -4.64
N LEU A 150 4.45 16.05 -4.98
CA LEU A 150 4.70 14.94 -4.06
C LEU A 150 5.93 14.13 -4.46
N VAL A 151 6.45 13.39 -3.49
CA VAL A 151 7.36 12.26 -3.71
C VAL A 151 6.60 10.99 -3.43
N LEU A 152 6.68 9.98 -4.33
CA LEU A 152 6.01 8.67 -4.18
C LEU A 152 7.02 7.54 -4.13
N ILE A 153 6.95 6.73 -3.06
CA ILE A 153 7.81 5.56 -2.84
C ILE A 153 7.00 4.33 -2.45
N GLU A 154 7.60 3.15 -2.46
CA GLU A 154 7.09 1.94 -1.79
C GLU A 154 7.91 1.64 -0.54
N SER A 155 7.29 1.11 0.50
CA SER A 155 7.98 0.75 1.74
C SER A 155 8.97 -0.41 1.57
N LEU A 156 8.66 -1.31 0.66
CA LEU A 156 9.52 -2.37 0.13
C LEU A 156 9.31 -2.39 -1.38
N GLY A 157 10.34 -2.05 -2.13
CA GLY A 157 10.25 -1.91 -3.59
C GLY A 157 9.97 -3.23 -4.30
N ASN A 158 9.41 -3.16 -5.49
CA ASN A 158 9.05 -4.33 -6.30
C ASN A 158 9.68 -4.22 -7.70
N PRO A 159 10.50 -5.18 -8.15
CA PRO A 159 10.77 -6.51 -7.55
C PRO A 159 12.04 -6.60 -6.71
N LEU A 160 12.82 -5.53 -6.56
CA LEU A 160 14.14 -5.56 -5.91
C LEU A 160 14.08 -5.76 -4.38
N ILE A 161 12.92 -5.51 -3.76
CA ILE A 161 12.73 -5.53 -2.30
C ILE A 161 13.74 -4.60 -1.59
N ASN A 162 14.10 -3.50 -2.25
CA ASN A 162 14.92 -2.45 -1.66
C ASN A 162 14.14 -1.69 -0.58
N ILE A 163 14.85 -1.09 0.37
CA ILE A 163 14.28 -0.32 1.47
C ILE A 163 14.77 1.12 1.33
N PRO A 164 13.86 2.10 1.11
CA PRO A 164 14.23 3.51 1.10
C PRO A 164 14.56 4.00 2.52
N ASP A 165 15.46 4.99 2.65
CA ASP A 165 15.63 5.71 3.91
C ASP A 165 14.51 6.74 4.08
N PHE A 166 13.41 6.32 4.72
CA PHE A 166 12.18 7.12 4.87
C PHE A 166 12.45 8.49 5.47
N GLU A 167 13.23 8.56 6.54
CA GLU A 167 13.49 9.81 7.27
C GLU A 167 14.27 10.79 6.39
N LYS A 168 15.25 10.30 5.65
CA LYS A 168 16.02 11.10 4.72
C LYS A 168 15.17 11.66 3.56
N ILE A 169 14.32 10.81 2.99
CA ILE A 169 13.44 11.20 1.88
C ILE A 169 12.35 12.17 2.37
N ALA A 170 11.80 11.94 3.57
CA ALA A 170 10.86 12.87 4.19
C ALA A 170 11.48 14.25 4.44
N GLU A 171 12.72 14.29 4.96
CA GLU A 171 13.46 15.55 5.13
C GLU A 171 13.59 16.33 3.81
N ILE A 172 13.95 15.65 2.72
CA ILE A 172 14.05 16.27 1.39
C ILE A 172 12.67 16.79 0.95
N ALA A 173 11.63 15.94 0.96
CA ALA A 173 10.30 16.34 0.51
C ALA A 173 9.76 17.54 1.31
N HIS A 174 9.88 17.52 2.62
CA HIS A 174 9.41 18.59 3.50
C HIS A 174 10.20 19.87 3.34
N SER A 175 11.52 19.81 3.07
CA SER A 175 12.32 21.02 2.78
C SER A 175 11.81 21.78 1.56
N HIS A 176 11.24 21.05 0.58
CA HIS A 176 10.57 21.59 -0.61
C HIS A 176 9.06 21.83 -0.43
N LYS A 177 8.55 21.67 0.81
CA LYS A 177 7.14 21.87 1.16
C LYS A 177 6.18 20.99 0.34
N ILE A 178 6.56 19.75 0.08
CA ILE A 178 5.73 18.74 -0.58
C ILE A 178 5.62 17.49 0.30
N PRO A 179 4.47 16.78 0.29
CA PRO A 179 4.29 15.58 1.08
C PRO A 179 5.04 14.39 0.50
N LEU A 180 5.42 13.47 1.40
CA LEU A 180 5.88 12.13 1.08
C LEU A 180 4.70 11.16 1.11
N VAL A 181 4.47 10.47 -0.01
CA VAL A 181 3.46 9.41 -0.16
C VAL A 181 4.15 8.06 -0.22
N ALA A 182 3.74 7.10 0.60
CA ALA A 182 4.30 5.75 0.59
C ALA A 182 3.21 4.69 0.36
N ASP A 183 3.44 3.81 -0.59
CA ASP A 183 2.70 2.56 -0.68
C ASP A 183 3.29 1.55 0.32
N ASN A 184 2.54 1.30 1.41
CA ASN A 184 2.95 0.39 2.48
C ASN A 184 2.32 -1.01 2.34
N THR A 185 1.96 -1.40 1.13
CA THR A 185 1.32 -2.70 0.85
C THR A 185 2.15 -3.88 1.32
N PHE A 186 3.48 -3.86 1.09
CA PHE A 186 4.37 -4.96 1.47
C PHE A 186 4.82 -4.86 2.94
N GLY A 187 5.07 -3.64 3.42
CA GLY A 187 5.46 -3.41 4.80
C GLY A 187 4.33 -3.69 5.79
N THR A 188 3.10 -3.43 5.43
CA THR A 188 1.91 -3.46 6.30
C THR A 188 2.05 -2.55 7.53
N PRO A 189 0.97 -2.11 8.16
CA PRO A 189 1.07 -1.34 9.40
C PRO A 189 1.66 -2.13 10.57
N TYR A 190 1.79 -3.47 10.41
CA TYR A 190 2.35 -4.34 11.45
C TYR A 190 3.88 -4.38 11.46
N LEU A 191 4.52 -4.44 10.30
CA LEU A 191 5.98 -4.51 10.21
C LEU A 191 6.62 -3.13 10.33
N ILE A 192 5.96 -2.09 9.78
CA ILE A 192 6.43 -0.71 9.84
C ILE A 192 5.27 0.28 9.92
N ASN A 193 5.35 1.25 10.84
CA ASN A 193 4.53 2.44 10.85
C ASN A 193 5.27 3.56 10.11
N VAL A 194 5.02 3.70 8.81
CA VAL A 194 5.75 4.67 7.96
C VAL A 194 5.46 6.13 8.35
N ILE A 195 4.29 6.42 8.95
CA ILE A 195 3.95 7.76 9.44
C ILE A 195 4.89 8.21 10.58
N SER A 196 5.40 7.28 11.39
CA SER A 196 6.38 7.59 12.43
C SER A 196 7.75 7.97 11.88
N HIS A 197 8.00 7.69 10.59
CA HIS A 197 9.24 7.99 9.87
C HIS A 197 9.10 9.13 8.85
N GLY A 198 8.04 9.96 9.00
CA GLY A 198 7.87 11.17 8.21
C GLY A 198 7.01 11.03 6.94
N VAL A 199 6.38 9.89 6.71
CA VAL A 199 5.42 9.75 5.61
C VAL A 199 4.12 10.47 5.96
N ASP A 200 3.60 11.26 5.02
CA ASP A 200 2.38 12.06 5.21
C ASP A 200 1.12 11.33 4.78
N ILE A 201 1.21 10.57 3.70
CA ILE A 201 0.09 9.83 3.11
C ILE A 201 0.53 8.39 2.87
N VAL A 202 -0.25 7.45 3.39
CA VAL A 202 0.00 6.01 3.22
C VAL A 202 -1.05 5.42 2.29
N VAL A 203 -0.61 4.59 1.36
CA VAL A 203 -1.50 3.85 0.48
C VAL A 203 -1.31 2.35 0.70
N HIS A 204 -2.41 1.59 0.59
CA HIS A 204 -2.39 0.13 0.59
C HIS A 204 -3.22 -0.44 -0.55
N SER A 205 -2.69 -1.44 -1.22
CA SER A 205 -3.53 -2.45 -1.84
C SER A 205 -4.03 -3.40 -0.75
N ALA A 206 -5.23 -3.16 -0.23
CA ALA A 206 -5.82 -4.00 0.81
C ALA A 206 -6.08 -5.45 0.32
N THR A 207 -6.07 -5.65 -0.99
CA THR A 207 -6.11 -6.94 -1.70
C THR A 207 -5.04 -7.92 -1.20
N LYS A 208 -3.88 -7.39 -0.74
CA LYS A 208 -2.67 -8.14 -0.39
C LYS A 208 -2.73 -8.61 1.07
N PHE A 209 -1.73 -8.32 1.90
CA PHE A 209 -1.65 -8.78 3.30
C PHE A 209 -2.87 -8.42 4.15
N ILE A 210 -3.51 -7.27 3.93
CA ILE A 210 -4.69 -6.87 4.71
C ILE A 210 -5.82 -7.87 4.52
N GLY A 211 -6.22 -8.17 3.29
CA GLY A 211 -7.19 -9.23 2.98
C GLY A 211 -6.62 -10.61 3.23
N GLY A 212 -5.44 -10.89 2.70
CA GLY A 212 -4.61 -12.06 2.96
C GLY A 212 -5.09 -13.40 2.43
N HIS A 213 -6.19 -13.44 1.67
CA HIS A 213 -6.84 -14.68 1.22
C HIS A 213 -7.16 -14.73 -0.28
N GLY A 214 -6.76 -13.70 -1.04
CA GLY A 214 -7.03 -13.63 -2.48
C GLY A 214 -8.52 -13.55 -2.84
N THR A 215 -9.41 -13.20 -1.90
CA THR A 215 -10.86 -13.28 -2.08
C THR A 215 -11.51 -11.98 -2.52
N THR A 216 -10.84 -10.84 -2.32
CA THR A 216 -11.41 -9.52 -2.63
C THR A 216 -10.35 -8.50 -3.00
N ILE A 217 -10.75 -7.54 -3.81
CA ILE A 217 -9.92 -6.39 -4.21
C ILE A 217 -10.37 -5.18 -3.39
N GLY A 218 -9.40 -4.38 -2.92
CA GLY A 218 -9.65 -3.12 -2.25
C GLY A 218 -8.39 -2.27 -2.15
N GLY A 219 -8.56 -0.99 -1.94
CA GLY A 219 -7.49 -0.03 -1.67
C GLY A 219 -7.80 0.83 -0.46
N LEU A 220 -6.78 1.35 0.18
CA LEU A 220 -6.90 2.24 1.33
C LEU A 220 -5.92 3.40 1.20
N ILE A 221 -6.34 4.58 1.59
CA ILE A 221 -5.49 5.77 1.72
C ILE A 221 -5.60 6.22 3.17
N VAL A 222 -4.48 6.46 3.83
CA VAL A 222 -4.44 6.99 5.22
C VAL A 222 -3.73 8.33 5.20
N ASP A 223 -4.36 9.32 5.82
CA ASP A 223 -3.79 10.66 6.01
C ASP A 223 -3.18 10.76 7.42
N SER A 224 -1.91 11.13 7.51
CA SER A 224 -1.24 11.36 8.80
C SER A 224 -1.83 12.55 9.57
N GLY A 225 -2.42 13.52 8.86
CA GLY A 225 -2.88 14.80 9.41
C GLY A 225 -1.75 15.71 9.90
N LYS A 226 -0.49 15.41 9.53
CA LYS A 226 0.69 16.13 10.03
C LYS A 226 1.26 17.14 9.02
N PHE A 227 0.95 16.99 7.73
CA PHE A 227 1.46 17.90 6.71
C PHE A 227 0.74 19.25 6.78
N ASP A 228 1.52 20.32 6.82
CA ASP A 228 0.99 21.70 6.88
C ASP A 228 0.68 22.23 5.48
N TRP A 229 -0.56 22.01 5.04
CA TRP A 229 -1.05 22.41 3.73
C TRP A 229 -1.00 23.93 3.50
N GLU A 230 -1.28 24.72 4.55
CA GLU A 230 -1.27 26.18 4.48
C GLU A 230 0.15 26.74 4.35
N ALA A 231 1.07 26.29 5.23
CA ALA A 231 2.46 26.71 5.20
C ALA A 231 3.20 26.25 3.93
N SER A 232 2.75 25.16 3.30
CA SER A 232 3.25 24.70 2.00
C SER A 232 3.01 25.74 0.90
N GLY A 233 1.80 26.29 0.82
CA GLY A 233 1.39 27.23 -0.24
C GLY A 233 1.26 26.61 -1.63
N LYS A 234 1.38 25.27 -1.76
CA LYS A 234 1.34 24.55 -3.04
C LYS A 234 -0.01 23.89 -3.33
N PHE A 235 -0.95 23.87 -2.37
CA PHE A 235 -2.18 23.11 -2.44
C PHE A 235 -3.43 24.00 -2.25
N PRO A 236 -3.71 24.95 -3.18
CA PRO A 236 -4.86 25.83 -3.05
C PRO A 236 -6.19 25.07 -3.01
N GLN A 237 -6.29 23.89 -3.64
CA GLN A 237 -7.48 23.03 -3.62
C GLN A 237 -7.87 22.52 -2.22
N LEU A 238 -6.98 22.59 -1.22
CA LEU A 238 -7.25 22.22 0.16
C LEU A 238 -7.45 23.46 1.06
N VAL A 239 -6.84 24.58 0.68
CA VAL A 239 -6.78 25.82 1.48
C VAL A 239 -7.87 26.82 1.08
N ASP A 240 -8.05 27.01 -0.22
CA ASP A 240 -9.05 27.93 -0.75
C ASP A 240 -10.47 27.35 -0.64
N GLU A 241 -11.49 28.21 -0.76
CA GLU A 241 -12.88 27.79 -0.73
C GLU A 241 -13.23 26.98 -1.99
N ASP A 242 -13.79 25.77 -1.78
CA ASP A 242 -14.26 24.90 -2.85
C ASP A 242 -15.71 25.26 -3.25
N PRO A 243 -15.91 25.92 -4.41
CA PRO A 243 -17.25 26.31 -4.85
C PRO A 243 -18.12 25.10 -5.25
N SER A 244 -17.51 23.94 -5.52
CA SER A 244 -18.24 22.71 -5.86
C SER A 244 -18.83 22.01 -4.62
N TYR A 245 -18.37 22.42 -3.41
CA TYR A 245 -18.83 21.83 -2.15
C TYR A 245 -19.07 22.89 -1.06
N HIS A 246 -20.12 23.68 -1.22
CA HIS A 246 -20.59 24.69 -0.24
C HIS A 246 -19.55 25.74 0.19
N ASN A 247 -18.55 26.04 -0.65
CA ASN A 247 -17.41 26.93 -0.34
C ASN A 247 -16.63 26.51 0.92
N ILE A 248 -16.50 25.21 1.17
CA ILE A 248 -15.66 24.70 2.24
C ILE A 248 -14.19 24.99 1.93
N SER A 249 -13.42 25.42 2.93
CA SER A 249 -11.95 25.33 2.95
C SER A 249 -11.60 24.13 3.81
N TYR A 250 -11.01 23.09 3.23
CA TYR A 250 -10.78 21.85 3.95
C TYR A 250 -9.83 22.02 5.14
N THR A 251 -8.77 22.83 5.01
CA THR A 251 -7.86 23.11 6.12
C THR A 251 -8.55 23.87 7.25
N ARG A 252 -9.34 24.90 6.93
CA ARG A 252 -10.03 25.74 7.90
C ARG A 252 -11.18 25.00 8.59
N ASP A 253 -12.02 24.30 7.82
CA ASP A 253 -13.30 23.80 8.29
C ASP A 253 -13.26 22.35 8.77
N VAL A 254 -12.25 21.57 8.31
CA VAL A 254 -12.04 20.15 8.69
C VAL A 254 -10.76 19.97 9.53
N GLY A 255 -9.75 20.81 9.31
CA GLY A 255 -8.49 20.75 10.05
C GLY A 255 -7.58 19.58 9.58
N PRO A 256 -7.02 18.78 10.51
CA PRO A 256 -6.02 17.75 10.16
C PRO A 256 -6.49 16.71 9.12
N ALA A 257 -7.79 16.45 9.04
CA ALA A 257 -8.36 15.51 8.05
C ALA A 257 -8.70 16.17 6.70
N ALA A 258 -8.14 17.33 6.40
CA ALA A 258 -8.40 18.10 5.19
C ALA A 258 -8.24 17.28 3.91
N PHE A 259 -7.09 16.62 3.75
CA PHE A 259 -6.78 15.86 2.54
C PHE A 259 -7.73 14.68 2.34
N ILE A 260 -7.92 13.86 3.35
CA ILE A 260 -8.78 12.67 3.22
C ILE A 260 -10.25 13.03 3.01
N THR A 261 -10.71 14.15 3.57
CA THR A 261 -12.06 14.67 3.36
C THR A 261 -12.23 15.20 1.93
N ALA A 262 -11.25 15.94 1.41
CA ALA A 262 -11.26 16.40 0.03
C ALA A 262 -11.31 15.23 -0.96
N LEU A 263 -10.52 14.17 -0.75
CA LEU A 263 -10.60 12.97 -1.59
C LEU A 263 -11.99 12.33 -1.59
N ARG A 264 -12.66 12.28 -0.44
CA ARG A 264 -14.01 11.71 -0.29
C ARG A 264 -15.06 12.55 -1.01
N THR A 265 -15.02 13.88 -0.83
CA THR A 265 -16.05 14.80 -1.33
C THR A 265 -15.84 15.21 -2.79
N GLN A 266 -14.67 15.01 -3.33
CA GLN A 266 -14.32 15.28 -4.74
C GLN A 266 -14.12 13.96 -5.50
N LEU A 267 -12.92 13.36 -5.43
CA LEU A 267 -12.55 12.24 -6.30
C LEU A 267 -13.43 11.00 -6.10
N LEU A 268 -13.67 10.57 -4.86
CA LEU A 268 -14.53 9.41 -4.62
C LEU A 268 -15.97 9.67 -5.05
N ARG A 269 -16.53 10.83 -4.69
CA ARG A 269 -17.88 11.19 -5.05
C ARG A 269 -18.07 11.24 -6.56
N ASP A 270 -17.14 11.85 -7.28
CA ASP A 270 -17.32 12.23 -8.69
C ASP A 270 -16.86 11.13 -9.66
N THR A 271 -15.83 10.35 -9.30
CA THR A 271 -15.28 9.29 -10.16
C THR A 271 -15.73 7.88 -9.76
N GLY A 272 -16.20 7.69 -8.52
CA GLY A 272 -17.00 6.55 -8.12
C GLY A 272 -16.28 5.25 -7.78
N ALA A 273 -14.94 5.24 -7.56
CA ALA A 273 -14.20 4.03 -7.21
C ALA A 273 -14.40 3.62 -5.72
N ALA A 274 -15.67 3.52 -5.30
CA ALA A 274 -16.04 3.16 -3.93
C ALA A 274 -15.89 1.66 -3.65
N LEU A 275 -15.48 1.33 -2.43
CA LEU A 275 -15.41 -0.06 -1.96
C LEU A 275 -16.81 -0.57 -1.62
N ALA A 276 -17.15 -1.78 -2.08
CA ALA A 276 -18.41 -2.43 -1.70
C ALA A 276 -18.40 -2.85 -0.21
N PRO A 277 -19.52 -2.71 0.53
CA PRO A 277 -19.59 -3.07 1.95
C PRO A 277 -19.22 -4.53 2.23
N PHE A 278 -19.60 -5.45 1.35
CA PHE A 278 -19.22 -6.86 1.48
C PHE A 278 -17.70 -7.07 1.35
N ASN A 279 -17.04 -6.35 0.43
CA ASN A 279 -15.58 -6.38 0.32
C ASN A 279 -14.91 -5.81 1.57
N ALA A 280 -15.46 -4.70 2.12
CA ALA A 280 -14.97 -4.13 3.38
C ALA A 280 -15.06 -5.13 4.54
N PHE A 281 -16.16 -5.89 4.62
CA PHE A 281 -16.33 -6.95 5.62
C PHE A 281 -15.26 -8.04 5.49
N LEU A 282 -14.97 -8.52 4.26
CA LEU A 282 -13.91 -9.52 4.02
C LEU A 282 -12.52 -8.97 4.39
N LEU A 283 -12.25 -7.71 4.06
CA LEU A 283 -10.98 -7.05 4.43
C LEU A 283 -10.85 -6.87 5.95
N LEU A 284 -11.94 -6.56 6.65
CA LEU A 284 -11.96 -6.49 8.12
C LEU A 284 -11.62 -7.85 8.76
N GLN A 285 -12.18 -8.95 8.24
CA GLN A 285 -11.83 -10.29 8.73
C GLN A 285 -10.34 -10.61 8.53
N GLY A 286 -9.78 -10.24 7.38
CA GLY A 286 -8.35 -10.36 7.13
C GLY A 286 -7.52 -9.49 8.09
N LEU A 287 -7.93 -8.25 8.30
CA LEU A 287 -7.23 -7.29 9.14
C LEU A 287 -7.18 -7.74 10.61
N GLU A 288 -8.23 -8.40 11.12
CA GLU A 288 -8.31 -8.90 12.49
C GLU A 288 -7.23 -9.95 12.83
N THR A 289 -6.64 -10.60 11.84
CA THR A 289 -5.55 -11.59 12.02
C THR A 289 -4.24 -11.19 11.36
N LEU A 290 -4.10 -9.92 10.97
CA LEU A 290 -2.94 -9.45 10.21
C LEU A 290 -1.62 -9.75 10.92
N SER A 291 -1.49 -9.40 12.20
CA SER A 291 -0.25 -9.62 12.95
C SER A 291 0.16 -11.09 12.98
N LEU A 292 -0.79 -11.98 13.29
CA LEU A 292 -0.53 -13.44 13.36
C LEU A 292 -0.08 -14.01 12.01
N ARG A 293 -0.71 -13.56 10.92
CA ARG A 293 -0.34 -14.02 9.58
C ARG A 293 1.02 -13.49 9.17
N VAL A 294 1.27 -12.19 9.37
CA VAL A 294 2.53 -11.57 8.97
C VAL A 294 3.71 -12.13 9.78
N GLU A 295 3.55 -12.40 11.07
CA GLU A 295 4.57 -13.09 11.87
C GLU A 295 4.92 -14.46 11.28
N ARG A 296 3.91 -15.27 10.94
CA ARG A 296 4.12 -16.60 10.34
C ARG A 296 4.75 -16.48 8.95
N HIS A 297 4.31 -15.53 8.13
CA HIS A 297 4.91 -15.25 6.83
C HIS A 297 6.41 -14.96 6.97
N VAL A 298 6.80 -14.07 7.88
CA VAL A 298 8.19 -13.69 8.12
C VAL A 298 9.01 -14.87 8.68
N GLU A 299 8.44 -15.64 9.63
CA GLU A 299 9.10 -16.82 10.19
C GLU A 299 9.41 -17.85 9.10
N ASN A 300 8.42 -18.20 8.28
CA ASN A 300 8.58 -19.13 7.17
C ASN A 300 9.64 -18.63 6.17
N THR A 301 9.57 -17.33 5.85
CA THR A 301 10.51 -16.71 4.90
C THR A 301 11.94 -16.82 5.36
N LYS A 302 12.23 -16.55 6.63
CA LYS A 302 13.60 -16.67 7.18
C LYS A 302 14.16 -18.09 7.01
N LYS A 303 13.36 -19.13 7.25
CA LYS A 303 13.78 -20.54 7.09
C LYS A 303 14.02 -20.89 5.61
N ILE A 304 13.15 -20.44 4.72
CA ILE A 304 13.28 -20.69 3.27
C ILE A 304 14.50 -19.93 2.70
N VAL A 305 14.71 -18.69 3.10
CA VAL A 305 15.85 -17.88 2.69
C VAL A 305 17.16 -18.53 3.14
N ASP A 306 17.24 -19.00 4.39
CA ASP A 306 18.41 -19.73 4.92
C ASP A 306 18.69 -21.01 4.12
N PHE A 307 17.66 -21.78 3.79
CA PHE A 307 17.80 -22.96 2.92
C PHE A 307 18.32 -22.59 1.53
N LEU A 308 17.73 -21.58 0.88
CA LEU A 308 18.11 -21.19 -0.48
C LEU A 308 19.51 -20.59 -0.56
N GLU A 309 19.92 -19.79 0.43
CA GLU A 309 21.27 -19.19 0.49
C GLU A 309 22.38 -20.26 0.52
N ASN A 310 22.08 -21.41 1.13
CA ASN A 310 23.02 -22.54 1.25
C ASN A 310 22.84 -23.59 0.14
N HIS A 311 21.90 -23.43 -0.79
CA HIS A 311 21.61 -24.44 -1.80
C HIS A 311 22.57 -24.36 -3.01
N PRO A 312 23.18 -25.49 -3.47
CA PRO A 312 24.22 -25.48 -4.52
C PRO A 312 23.73 -25.03 -5.89
N LYS A 313 22.41 -25.09 -6.17
CA LYS A 313 21.77 -24.65 -7.42
C LYS A 313 21.32 -23.20 -7.40
N VAL A 314 21.39 -22.51 -6.25
CA VAL A 314 21.07 -21.10 -6.09
C VAL A 314 22.34 -20.26 -6.25
N GLU A 315 22.25 -19.20 -7.00
CA GLU A 315 23.34 -18.26 -7.24
C GLU A 315 23.31 -17.13 -6.22
N LYS A 316 22.11 -16.58 -5.95
CA LYS A 316 21.90 -15.42 -5.08
C LYS A 316 20.48 -15.41 -4.52
N VAL A 317 20.31 -14.90 -3.31
CA VAL A 317 19.02 -14.57 -2.70
C VAL A 317 18.98 -13.07 -2.43
N ASN A 318 17.92 -12.39 -2.88
CA ASN A 318 17.68 -10.98 -2.58
C ASN A 318 16.60 -10.87 -1.49
N TYR A 319 17.05 -10.74 -0.26
CA TYR A 319 16.19 -10.53 0.89
C TYR A 319 16.85 -9.54 1.87
N PRO A 320 16.18 -8.43 2.23
CA PRO A 320 16.78 -7.39 3.06
C PRO A 320 17.18 -7.86 4.47
N GLY A 321 16.61 -8.97 4.95
CA GLY A 321 16.94 -9.56 6.24
C GLY A 321 18.25 -10.33 6.28
N LEU A 322 18.91 -10.55 5.15
CA LEU A 322 20.22 -11.19 5.09
C LEU A 322 21.35 -10.21 5.43
N PRO A 323 22.34 -10.59 6.26
CA PRO A 323 23.52 -9.75 6.54
C PRO A 323 24.33 -9.36 5.29
N SER A 324 24.22 -10.14 4.22
CA SER A 324 24.85 -9.87 2.92
C SER A 324 24.08 -8.83 2.07
N SER A 325 22.86 -8.48 2.45
CA SER A 325 22.04 -7.51 1.74
C SER A 325 22.56 -6.08 1.94
N PRO A 326 22.61 -5.24 0.87
CA PRO A 326 22.93 -3.83 1.02
C PRO A 326 21.88 -3.06 1.86
N TYR A 327 20.69 -3.62 2.04
CA TYR A 327 19.60 -3.03 2.82
C TYR A 327 19.50 -3.55 4.24
N TYR A 328 20.45 -4.36 4.70
CA TYR A 328 20.38 -5.00 6.03
C TYR A 328 20.22 -3.99 7.16
N ASP A 329 21.04 -2.94 7.17
CA ASP A 329 21.00 -1.92 8.23
C ASP A 329 19.66 -1.15 8.23
N LEU A 330 19.13 -0.81 7.05
CA LEU A 330 17.81 -0.19 6.92
C LEU A 330 16.68 -1.15 7.33
N ALA A 331 16.84 -2.44 7.03
CA ALA A 331 15.91 -3.47 7.49
C ALA A 331 15.90 -3.59 9.02
N GLN A 332 17.06 -3.54 9.68
CA GLN A 332 17.12 -3.54 11.15
C GLN A 332 16.52 -2.26 11.74
N LYS A 333 16.73 -1.10 11.10
CA LYS A 333 16.19 0.19 11.54
C LYS A 333 14.67 0.26 11.42
N TYR A 334 14.12 -0.07 10.27
CA TYR A 334 12.71 0.19 9.92
C TYR A 334 11.79 -1.02 10.11
N PHE A 335 12.32 -2.25 10.03
CA PHE A 335 11.56 -3.48 10.09
C PHE A 335 12.06 -4.42 11.20
N PRO A 336 12.00 -4.01 12.47
CA PRO A 336 12.55 -4.81 13.58
C PRO A 336 11.86 -6.18 13.74
N LYS A 337 10.64 -6.34 13.22
CA LYS A 337 9.92 -7.63 13.19
C LYS A 337 10.29 -8.50 11.97
N GLY A 338 11.05 -7.95 11.03
CA GLY A 338 11.51 -8.57 9.79
C GLY A 338 10.96 -7.89 8.54
N PRO A 339 11.70 -7.89 7.41
CA PRO A 339 11.37 -7.15 6.20
C PRO A 339 10.43 -7.92 5.25
N GLY A 340 9.35 -8.45 5.78
CA GLY A 340 8.29 -9.08 4.99
C GLY A 340 8.57 -10.52 4.55
N SER A 341 7.78 -10.99 3.59
CA SER A 341 7.77 -12.38 3.12
C SER A 341 7.81 -12.51 1.60
N ILE A 342 8.15 -11.42 0.93
CA ILE A 342 8.35 -11.40 -0.53
C ILE A 342 9.84 -11.21 -0.76
N PHE A 343 10.41 -12.06 -1.60
CA PHE A 343 11.82 -11.99 -1.96
C PHE A 343 12.06 -12.57 -3.34
N THR A 344 13.26 -12.38 -3.87
CA THR A 344 13.67 -13.00 -5.13
C THR A 344 14.93 -13.82 -4.92
N PHE A 345 15.09 -14.88 -5.70
CA PHE A 345 16.33 -15.62 -5.78
C PHE A 345 16.67 -15.95 -7.24
N HIS A 346 17.93 -16.21 -7.49
CA HIS A 346 18.48 -16.49 -8.83
C HIS A 346 18.99 -17.94 -8.83
N VAL A 347 18.50 -18.74 -9.78
CA VAL A 347 19.03 -20.09 -9.97
C VAL A 347 20.31 -20.03 -10.80
N LYS A 348 21.19 -21.01 -10.62
CA LYS A 348 22.34 -21.21 -11.53
C LYS A 348 21.83 -21.70 -12.88
N GLY A 349 22.18 -20.98 -13.94
CA GLY A 349 21.69 -21.19 -15.29
C GLY A 349 20.99 -19.97 -15.85
N GLY A 350 19.95 -20.17 -16.59
CA GLY A 350 19.19 -19.11 -17.26
C GLY A 350 17.69 -19.19 -17.03
N GLN A 351 16.93 -18.71 -18.02
CA GLN A 351 15.49 -18.68 -17.99
C GLN A 351 14.86 -20.08 -17.97
N ASP A 352 15.47 -21.03 -18.67
CA ASP A 352 14.93 -22.40 -18.80
C ASP A 352 15.05 -23.14 -17.46
N GLU A 353 16.14 -22.96 -16.70
CA GLU A 353 16.29 -23.50 -15.37
C GLU A 353 15.29 -22.85 -14.40
N ALA A 354 15.11 -21.54 -14.45
CA ALA A 354 14.13 -20.84 -13.61
C ALA A 354 12.70 -21.35 -13.85
N ARG A 355 12.32 -21.53 -15.11
CA ARG A 355 11.03 -22.11 -15.49
C ARG A 355 10.90 -23.57 -15.04
N THR A 356 11.96 -24.37 -15.22
CA THR A 356 11.96 -25.77 -14.79
C THR A 356 11.71 -25.87 -13.29
N VAL A 357 12.29 -24.99 -12.47
CA VAL A 357 12.01 -24.97 -11.03
C VAL A 357 10.54 -24.64 -10.79
N ILE A 358 10.01 -23.57 -11.40
CA ILE A 358 8.61 -23.15 -11.21
C ILE A 358 7.63 -24.26 -11.60
N ASP A 359 7.84 -24.87 -12.77
CA ASP A 359 6.95 -25.91 -13.33
C ASP A 359 6.95 -27.22 -12.52
N ASN A 360 7.92 -27.42 -11.62
CA ASN A 360 8.03 -28.60 -10.76
C ASN A 360 7.68 -28.34 -9.28
N LEU A 361 7.20 -27.14 -8.95
CA LEU A 361 6.64 -26.85 -7.63
C LEU A 361 5.19 -27.40 -7.53
N GLU A 362 4.87 -28.05 -6.42
CA GLU A 362 3.55 -28.64 -6.16
C GLU A 362 2.71 -27.80 -5.19
N ILE A 363 3.35 -27.08 -4.24
CA ILE A 363 2.68 -26.29 -3.21
C ILE A 363 2.57 -24.82 -3.67
N PHE A 364 3.65 -24.26 -4.21
CA PHE A 364 3.66 -22.87 -4.66
C PHE A 364 2.82 -22.71 -5.93
N SER A 365 1.83 -21.83 -5.88
CA SER A 365 1.00 -21.54 -7.05
C SER A 365 1.67 -20.50 -7.96
N ASP A 366 1.85 -20.82 -9.24
CA ASP A 366 2.35 -19.85 -10.24
C ASP A 366 1.22 -18.92 -10.69
N LEU A 367 1.26 -17.69 -10.21
CA LEU A 367 0.29 -16.64 -10.55
C LEU A 367 0.79 -15.23 -10.20
N ALA A 368 0.21 -14.24 -10.88
CA ALA A 368 0.56 -12.83 -10.69
C ALA A 368 -0.12 -12.20 -9.47
N ASN A 369 0.20 -12.70 -8.27
CA ASN A 369 -0.22 -12.12 -7.00
C ASN A 369 0.92 -12.20 -5.96
N VAL A 370 0.70 -11.65 -4.77
CA VAL A 370 1.59 -11.73 -3.60
C VAL A 370 0.76 -11.66 -2.31
N ALA A 371 1.36 -12.02 -1.18
CA ALA A 371 0.77 -11.80 0.14
C ALA A 371 -0.56 -12.55 0.39
N ASP A 372 -0.68 -13.73 -0.17
CA ASP A 372 -1.77 -14.68 0.09
C ASP A 372 -1.39 -15.59 1.27
N ALA A 373 -2.38 -16.17 1.94
CA ALA A 373 -2.18 -17.22 2.93
C ALA A 373 -1.45 -18.44 2.35
N LYS A 374 -1.56 -18.66 1.04
CA LYS A 374 -0.85 -19.70 0.30
C LYS A 374 0.43 -19.15 -0.34
N SER A 375 1.44 -19.98 -0.42
CA SER A 375 2.71 -19.64 -1.09
C SER A 375 2.52 -19.48 -2.60
N LEU A 376 3.10 -18.41 -3.14
CA LEU A 376 3.00 -18.05 -4.54
C LEU A 376 4.39 -17.89 -5.16
N VAL A 377 4.49 -18.18 -6.44
CA VAL A 377 5.71 -18.04 -7.24
C VAL A 377 5.38 -17.33 -8.55
N VAL A 378 6.35 -16.65 -9.13
CA VAL A 378 6.24 -16.09 -10.48
C VAL A 378 7.63 -15.91 -11.09
N HIS A 379 7.72 -15.99 -12.41
CA HIS A 379 8.91 -15.61 -13.18
C HIS A 379 8.79 -14.16 -13.65
N PRO A 380 9.43 -13.17 -12.99
CA PRO A 380 9.18 -11.75 -13.27
C PRO A 380 9.44 -11.35 -14.73
N ALA A 381 10.55 -11.83 -15.32
CA ALA A 381 10.97 -11.45 -16.66
C ALA A 381 9.95 -11.82 -17.76
N THR A 382 9.22 -12.93 -17.61
CA THR A 382 8.27 -13.41 -18.64
C THR A 382 6.81 -13.17 -18.29
N THR A 383 6.52 -12.52 -17.15
CA THR A 383 5.15 -12.26 -16.68
C THR A 383 4.95 -10.80 -16.31
N THR A 384 5.24 -10.42 -15.07
CA THR A 384 4.94 -9.09 -14.52
C THR A 384 5.72 -7.95 -15.17
N HIS A 385 6.85 -8.25 -15.83
CA HIS A 385 7.74 -7.28 -16.50
C HIS A 385 7.95 -7.59 -17.99
N GLN A 386 7.17 -8.51 -18.57
CA GLN A 386 7.30 -8.95 -19.96
C GLN A 386 7.23 -7.82 -21.00
N GLN A 387 6.60 -6.69 -20.65
CA GLN A 387 6.44 -5.55 -21.56
C GLN A 387 7.70 -4.65 -21.62
N LEU A 388 8.65 -4.84 -20.72
CA LEU A 388 9.87 -4.04 -20.65
C LEU A 388 10.92 -4.57 -21.64
N ALA A 389 11.67 -3.65 -22.25
CA ALA A 389 12.85 -4.01 -23.01
C ALA A 389 13.94 -4.58 -22.08
N GLU A 390 14.87 -5.37 -22.64
CA GLU A 390 15.94 -6.02 -21.86
C GLU A 390 16.75 -5.02 -21.01
N ALA A 391 17.05 -3.84 -21.56
CA ALA A 391 17.74 -2.78 -20.83
C ALA A 391 16.95 -2.24 -19.63
N ASP A 392 15.61 -2.12 -19.78
CA ASP A 392 14.72 -1.67 -18.72
C ASP A 392 14.54 -2.77 -17.64
N LEU A 393 14.49 -4.06 -18.05
CA LEU A 393 14.48 -5.20 -17.13
C LEU A 393 15.71 -5.18 -16.22
N LEU A 394 16.90 -5.02 -16.82
CA LEU A 394 18.16 -4.96 -16.05
C LEU A 394 18.21 -3.73 -15.14
N ALA A 395 17.71 -2.58 -15.59
CA ALA A 395 17.61 -1.38 -14.75
C ALA A 395 16.68 -1.54 -13.56
N CYS A 396 15.63 -2.37 -13.69
CA CYS A 396 14.74 -2.76 -12.58
C CYS A 396 15.26 -3.96 -11.77
N GLY A 397 16.48 -4.46 -12.07
CA GLY A 397 17.07 -5.61 -11.38
C GLY A 397 16.40 -6.95 -11.68
N VAL A 398 15.71 -7.07 -12.83
CA VAL A 398 15.08 -8.31 -13.29
C VAL A 398 16.00 -9.04 -14.25
N THR A 399 16.37 -10.26 -13.92
CA THR A 399 17.22 -11.11 -14.75
C THR A 399 16.47 -12.37 -15.23
N PRO A 400 16.90 -13.02 -16.33
CA PRO A 400 16.24 -14.21 -16.86
C PRO A 400 16.21 -15.42 -15.90
N ASN A 401 17.16 -15.53 -14.98
CA ASN A 401 17.27 -16.62 -13.99
C ASN A 401 16.61 -16.28 -12.63
N GLN A 402 15.86 -15.18 -12.56
CA GLN A 402 15.26 -14.71 -11.31
C GLN A 402 13.86 -15.30 -11.11
N ILE A 403 13.61 -15.78 -9.90
CA ILE A 403 12.30 -16.26 -9.43
C ILE A 403 11.86 -15.37 -8.26
N ARG A 404 10.62 -14.90 -8.25
CA ARG A 404 10.02 -14.19 -7.11
C ARG A 404 9.09 -15.11 -6.35
N ILE A 405 9.27 -15.16 -5.03
CA ILE A 405 8.41 -15.91 -4.10
C ILE A 405 7.67 -14.94 -3.18
N SER A 406 6.42 -15.28 -2.90
CA SER A 406 5.63 -14.75 -1.79
C SER A 406 5.29 -15.92 -0.88
N VAL A 407 5.94 -15.98 0.29
CA VAL A 407 5.83 -17.11 1.20
C VAL A 407 4.51 -17.05 1.96
N GLY A 408 3.79 -18.17 2.01
CA GLY A 408 2.53 -18.34 2.70
C GLY A 408 2.64 -18.82 4.16
N LEU A 409 1.55 -19.38 4.66
CA LEU A 409 1.38 -19.79 6.06
C LEU A 409 1.56 -21.29 6.30
N GLU A 410 1.86 -22.04 5.26
CA GLU A 410 2.03 -23.49 5.26
C GLU A 410 3.13 -23.92 6.24
N ASN A 411 3.28 -25.22 6.46
CA ASN A 411 4.42 -25.74 7.20
C ASN A 411 5.72 -25.43 6.43
N SER A 412 6.70 -24.82 7.08
CA SER A 412 7.97 -24.42 6.46
C SER A 412 8.78 -25.59 5.93
N ASP A 413 8.70 -26.75 6.56
CA ASP A 413 9.46 -27.93 6.13
C ASP A 413 8.89 -28.51 4.83
N ASP A 414 7.55 -28.48 4.66
CA ASP A 414 6.88 -28.87 3.42
C ASP A 414 7.28 -27.92 2.27
N LEU A 415 7.33 -26.59 2.54
CA LEU A 415 7.73 -25.59 1.54
C LEU A 415 9.22 -25.77 1.13
N ILE A 416 10.09 -26.07 2.07
CA ILE A 416 11.51 -26.32 1.81
C ILE A 416 11.69 -27.61 1.00
N GLU A 417 10.96 -28.68 1.32
CA GLU A 417 11.07 -29.93 0.56
C GLU A 417 10.52 -29.76 -0.87
N ASP A 418 9.44 -29.01 -1.06
CA ASP A 418 8.90 -28.69 -2.41
C ASP A 418 9.93 -27.93 -3.25
N LEU A 419 10.55 -26.88 -2.68
CA LEU A 419 11.63 -26.13 -3.34
C LEU A 419 12.86 -27.00 -3.64
N LYS A 420 13.25 -27.88 -2.73
CA LYS A 420 14.37 -28.80 -2.92
C LYS A 420 14.12 -29.76 -4.07
N LEU A 421 12.94 -30.41 -4.10
CA LEU A 421 12.56 -31.33 -5.16
C LEU A 421 12.52 -30.66 -6.53
N ALA A 422 12.05 -29.40 -6.59
CA ALA A 422 12.05 -28.61 -7.81
C ALA A 422 13.46 -28.20 -8.25
N LEU A 423 14.32 -27.77 -7.32
CA LEU A 423 15.73 -27.43 -7.61
C LEU A 423 16.56 -28.63 -8.03
N ASP A 424 16.23 -29.85 -7.60
CA ASP A 424 16.92 -31.10 -8.02
C ASP A 424 16.67 -31.44 -9.50
N LYS A 425 15.73 -30.73 -10.19
CA LYS A 425 15.43 -30.93 -11.63
C LYS A 425 16.35 -30.16 -12.57
N ILE A 426 17.12 -29.19 -12.07
CA ILE A 426 18.05 -28.36 -12.84
C ILE A 426 19.51 -28.70 -12.63
#